data_90b9fab4d79e6c4412705f077228b5f5
#
_entry.id   90b9fab4d79e6c4412705f077228b5f5
#
_cell.length_a   1.000
_cell.length_b   1.000
_cell.length_c   1.000
_cell.angle_alpha   90.00
_cell.angle_beta   90.00
_cell.angle_gamma   90.00
#
_symmetry.space_group_name_H-M   'P 1'
#
loop_
_entity.id
_entity.type
_entity.pdbx_description
1 polymer ?
#
loop_
_entity_poly.entity_id
_entity_poly.type
_entity_poly.pdbx_seq_one_letter_code
_entity_poly.pdbx_strand_id
1 'polypeptide(L)'
;MRIHSQILSALLLSLEMTSVFTFTNTVGQKRDISFIDSNVASGSRLNKSDRYSRHGLLGIPRPDLDSSSAPFREACAASDSIKNMPRPNDINPHTGKPYKIMVIGGGLAGLSTAKHLVDAGHQPILVEARSLLGGKVAAWRDDEGDVTETGLHVFFGAYPNAMKLFRDLKIENRLQWKDHAMIFAKPGSKKREFSTFDFPLWAPAPLNAGIAILSNNDLLSWPEKIKLGLGLIPAYLFGQSYVESQEGVTVKEWMRARGVPDRVTDEVFIAMSKALNFIDPDTLSMQCVLIALNRFLQETDGSKIAFLDGSPTERLCEPLKEYITERGGVVRTNSPLKRILVNDDETKSISGVLLQGGEIMTADYYISAMPVDAVKKLTPDEWRNLPYFKKMMGLKGVPVINIHIWFDRKLSTVDNLIFSRSKLLSVYADMSEACDEYKSSDNSMLEMVFAPAKGWIGKSDEEIFEATMKELETLFPEEIRADGSLAKVVKYSMVKTPLSVYETLPGCEAMRPGQVSPVPNFFMAGDFTKQKYLASMEGAILSGQLAAKAVADTILSRETMQDWIEPDRLEEKPFDKNFHDANDRTADKQLYMVKVGSIDDVKILA
;
A
#
# COMPACT_ATOMS: atom_id res chain seq x y z
N MET A 1 -6.86 33.73 -24.50
CA MET A 1 -5.90 34.79 -24.13
C MET A 1 -5.68 34.94 -22.62
N ARG A 2 -6.66 34.79 -21.74
CA ARG A 2 -6.45 34.86 -20.26
C ARG A 2 -5.65 33.68 -19.68
N ILE A 3 -5.74 32.50 -20.25
CA ILE A 3 -5.04 31.27 -19.77
C ILE A 3 -3.52 31.35 -20.06
N HIS A 4 -3.11 31.95 -21.17
CA HIS A 4 -1.69 32.12 -21.48
C HIS A 4 -0.99 33.14 -20.56
N SER A 5 -1.70 34.12 -20.07
CA SER A 5 -1.18 35.13 -19.12
C SER A 5 -0.94 34.52 -17.72
N GLN A 6 -1.77 33.59 -17.26
CA GLN A 6 -1.60 32.94 -15.97
C GLN A 6 -0.45 31.91 -15.96
N ILE A 7 -0.26 31.19 -17.07
CA ILE A 7 0.86 30.26 -17.23
C ILE A 7 2.19 31.01 -17.29
N LEU A 8 2.23 32.14 -18.00
CA LEU A 8 3.42 32.99 -18.07
C LEU A 8 3.76 33.61 -16.71
N SER A 9 2.74 34.02 -15.93
CA SER A 9 2.93 34.56 -14.57
C SER A 9 3.42 33.49 -13.58
N ALA A 10 2.96 32.25 -13.67
CA ALA A 10 3.43 31.17 -12.82
C ALA A 10 4.87 30.73 -13.15
N LEU A 11 5.24 30.75 -14.43
CA LEU A 11 6.61 30.50 -14.87
C LEU A 11 7.57 31.65 -14.51
N LEU A 12 7.12 32.90 -14.58
CA LEU A 12 7.89 34.07 -14.17
C LEU A 12 8.08 34.12 -12.65
N LEU A 13 7.08 33.76 -11.85
CA LEU A 13 7.20 33.63 -10.40
C LEU A 13 8.21 32.54 -9.98
N SER A 14 8.27 31.43 -10.71
CA SER A 14 9.28 30.39 -10.45
C SER A 14 10.70 30.82 -10.84
N LEU A 15 10.85 31.65 -11.86
CA LEU A 15 12.13 32.22 -12.31
C LEU A 15 12.59 33.37 -11.42
N GLU A 16 11.67 34.20 -10.91
CA GLU A 16 12.02 35.26 -9.95
C GLU A 16 12.41 34.71 -8.58
N MET A 17 11.83 33.61 -8.11
CA MET A 17 12.27 32.91 -6.90
C MET A 17 13.71 32.38 -7.02
N THR A 18 14.14 31.99 -8.22
CA THR A 18 15.53 31.55 -8.47
C THR A 18 16.51 32.74 -8.50
N SER A 19 16.08 33.94 -8.85
CA SER A 19 16.92 35.15 -8.88
C SER A 19 17.05 35.84 -7.52
N VAL A 20 16.09 35.64 -6.61
CA VAL A 20 16.16 36.20 -5.23
C VAL A 20 17.15 35.45 -4.34
N PHE A 21 17.47 34.20 -4.65
CA PHE A 21 18.48 33.44 -3.89
C PHE A 21 19.94 33.69 -4.30
N THR A 22 20.18 34.47 -5.35
CA THR A 22 21.53 34.78 -5.83
C THR A 22 22.04 36.18 -5.41
N PHE A 23 21.29 37.00 -4.68
CA PHE A 23 21.62 38.39 -4.41
C PHE A 23 21.73 38.82 -2.92
N THR A 24 21.85 37.89 -1.97
CA THR A 24 22.04 38.25 -0.56
C THR A 24 23.28 37.63 0.07
N ASN A 25 24.42 37.71 -0.64
CA ASN A 25 25.71 37.41 -0.04
C ASN A 25 26.73 38.54 -0.35
N THR A 26 26.40 39.75 0.06
CA THR A 26 27.40 40.82 0.24
C THR A 26 26.80 41.91 1.13
N VAL A 27 27.05 41.90 2.41
CA VAL A 27 27.44 43.03 3.25
C VAL A 27 27.74 42.49 4.67
N GLY A 28 28.93 42.76 5.13
CA GLY A 28 29.59 42.18 6.26
C GLY A 28 29.13 42.58 7.64
N GLN A 29 29.61 41.82 8.58
CA GLN A 29 30.24 42.35 9.81
C GLN A 29 31.08 41.25 10.46
N LYS A 30 32.36 41.60 10.68
CA LYS A 30 33.37 40.86 11.44
C LYS A 30 32.98 40.73 12.91
N ARG A 31 33.14 39.55 13.46
CA ARG A 31 33.58 39.36 14.86
C ARG A 31 34.50 38.16 14.93
N ASP A 32 35.68 38.42 15.47
CA ASP A 32 36.78 37.51 15.70
C ASP A 32 36.42 36.42 16.71
N ILE A 33 36.75 35.19 16.42
CA ILE A 33 37.11 34.17 17.41
C ILE A 33 38.25 33.34 16.83
N SER A 34 39.29 33.24 17.63
CA SER A 34 40.62 32.77 17.39
C SER A 34 40.75 31.29 16.99
N PHE A 35 41.76 31.08 16.16
CA PHE A 35 42.37 29.83 15.72
C PHE A 35 42.77 28.87 16.83
N ILE A 36 42.59 27.59 16.55
CA ILE A 36 43.59 26.55 16.88
C ILE A 36 43.80 25.74 15.60
N ASP A 37 45.04 25.82 15.12
CA ASP A 37 45.60 25.04 14.03
C ASP A 37 45.74 23.56 14.41
N SER A 38 45.46 22.65 13.51
CA SER A 38 46.32 21.48 13.28
C SER A 38 46.01 20.85 11.91
N ASN A 39 47.06 20.88 11.09
CA ASN A 39 47.25 20.17 9.84
C ASN A 39 46.64 18.79 9.77
N VAL A 40 46.04 18.44 8.62
CA VAL A 40 46.46 17.34 7.76
C VAL A 40 45.89 17.52 6.36
N ALA A 41 46.76 17.65 5.38
CA ALA A 41 46.46 17.54 3.96
C ALA A 41 46.33 16.06 3.58
N SER A 42 45.25 15.70 2.90
CA SER A 42 45.25 14.78 1.75
C SER A 42 43.78 14.55 1.31
N GLY A 43 43.47 14.99 0.11
CA GLY A 43 42.16 14.80 -0.46
C GLY A 43 41.93 13.33 -0.83
N SER A 44 41.07 12.67 -0.12
CA SER A 44 40.36 11.51 -0.61
C SER A 44 38.87 11.87 -0.67
N ARG A 45 38.31 11.79 -1.86
CA ARG A 45 36.85 11.87 -2.06
C ARG A 45 36.24 10.75 -1.24
N LEU A 46 35.65 11.08 -0.10
CA LEU A 46 34.82 10.15 0.68
C LEU A 46 33.71 9.60 -0.21
N ASN A 47 33.71 8.30 -0.37
CA ASN A 47 32.68 7.57 -1.11
C ASN A 47 31.33 7.81 -0.43
N LYS A 48 30.28 8.12 -1.19
CA LYS A 48 28.94 8.36 -0.63
C LYS A 48 28.42 7.19 0.21
N SER A 49 28.92 5.97 -0.01
CA SER A 49 28.61 4.79 0.81
C SER A 49 29.02 4.93 2.28
N ASP A 50 30.06 5.72 2.58
CA ASP A 50 30.54 5.90 3.97
C ASP A 50 29.65 6.85 4.81
N ARG A 51 28.73 7.58 4.19
CA ARG A 51 27.75 8.41 4.93
C ARG A 51 26.66 7.58 5.59
N TYR A 52 26.29 6.46 5.02
CA TYR A 52 25.19 5.62 5.53
C TYR A 52 25.63 4.70 6.68
N SER A 53 26.94 4.44 6.83
CA SER A 53 27.45 3.55 7.88
C SER A 53 27.64 4.21 9.26
N ARG A 54 27.54 5.55 9.39
CA ARG A 54 27.86 6.26 10.63
C ARG A 54 26.67 6.82 11.42
N HIS A 55 25.43 6.64 10.98
CA HIS A 55 24.26 7.29 11.60
C HIS A 55 23.43 6.39 12.52
N GLY A 56 23.93 5.24 12.94
CA GLY A 56 23.25 4.30 13.84
C GLY A 56 23.06 4.75 15.30
N LEU A 57 23.30 6.01 15.67
CA LEU A 57 23.26 6.46 17.07
C LEU A 57 22.43 7.72 17.34
N LEU A 58 21.88 8.37 16.33
CA LEU A 58 20.92 9.46 16.53
C LEU A 58 19.54 8.93 16.11
N GLY A 59 18.66 8.76 17.08
CA GLY A 59 17.30 8.30 16.83
C GLY A 59 16.67 9.09 15.68
N ILE A 60 16.35 8.40 14.58
CA ILE A 60 15.66 8.99 13.42
C ILE A 60 14.34 9.57 13.93
N PRO A 61 14.06 10.87 13.74
CA PRO A 61 12.79 11.44 14.18
C PRO A 61 11.64 10.64 13.60
N ARG A 62 10.75 10.15 14.45
CA ARG A 62 9.48 9.57 13.97
C ARG A 62 8.75 10.65 13.17
N PRO A 63 8.05 10.30 12.08
CA PRO A 63 7.06 11.20 11.52
C PRO A 63 6.17 11.65 12.66
N ASP A 64 5.89 12.94 12.71
CA ASP A 64 4.99 13.47 13.74
C ASP A 64 3.59 12.92 13.48
N LEU A 65 3.25 11.81 14.14
CA LEU A 65 1.94 11.15 14.03
C LEU A 65 0.81 12.00 14.65
N ASP A 66 1.15 13.00 15.45
CA ASP A 66 0.24 14.08 15.86
C ASP A 66 0.13 15.15 14.79
N SER A 67 0.76 14.87 13.64
CA SER A 67 0.92 15.85 12.62
C SER A 67 -0.40 16.46 12.20
N SER A 68 -0.32 17.72 11.93
CA SER A 68 -1.32 18.53 11.26
C SER A 68 -1.60 18.07 9.83
N SER A 69 -1.09 16.91 9.36
CA SER A 69 -1.33 16.47 7.99
C SER A 69 -2.82 16.22 7.75
N ALA A 70 -3.34 16.72 6.65
CA ALA A 70 -4.75 16.60 6.33
C ALA A 70 -5.17 15.12 6.17
N PRO A 71 -4.44 14.27 5.44
CA PRO A 71 -4.80 12.86 5.29
C PRO A 71 -4.86 12.09 6.61
N PHE A 72 -3.96 12.40 7.56
CA PHE A 72 -3.99 11.75 8.87
C PHE A 72 -5.19 12.21 9.72
N ARG A 73 -5.51 13.53 9.70
CA ARG A 73 -6.72 14.04 10.37
C ARG A 73 -8.00 13.42 9.79
N GLU A 74 -8.08 13.25 8.48
CA GLU A 74 -9.20 12.56 7.82
C GLU A 74 -9.31 11.10 8.27
N ALA A 75 -8.20 10.36 8.29
CA ALA A 75 -8.18 8.98 8.78
C ALA A 75 -8.64 8.87 10.25
N CYS A 76 -8.19 9.80 11.11
CA CYS A 76 -8.65 9.89 12.49
C CYS A 76 -10.15 10.18 12.56
N ALA A 77 -10.63 11.19 11.86
CA ALA A 77 -12.04 11.57 11.87
C ALA A 77 -12.95 10.44 11.35
N ALA A 78 -12.54 9.75 10.29
CA ALA A 78 -13.27 8.61 9.74
C ALA A 78 -13.34 7.44 10.73
N SER A 79 -12.23 7.08 11.37
CA SER A 79 -12.20 6.04 12.41
C SER A 79 -13.02 6.44 13.64
N ASP A 80 -12.89 7.68 14.12
CA ASP A 80 -13.61 8.17 15.28
C ASP A 80 -15.12 8.31 15.00
N SER A 81 -15.52 8.59 13.75
CA SER A 81 -16.94 8.59 13.38
C SER A 81 -17.61 7.23 13.62
N ILE A 82 -16.91 6.14 13.37
CA ILE A 82 -17.40 4.79 13.63
C ILE A 82 -17.51 4.53 15.13
N LYS A 83 -16.50 4.92 15.93
CA LYS A 83 -16.52 4.78 17.39
C LYS A 83 -17.65 5.58 18.06
N ASN A 84 -18.02 6.71 17.47
CA ASN A 84 -19.03 7.62 17.97
C ASN A 84 -20.42 7.38 17.35
N MET A 85 -20.59 6.35 16.53
CA MET A 85 -21.92 5.96 16.03
C MET A 85 -22.84 5.65 17.21
N PRO A 86 -24.15 6.01 17.12
CA PRO A 86 -25.12 5.51 18.07
C PRO A 86 -25.00 3.99 18.16
N ARG A 87 -24.83 3.47 19.36
CA ARG A 87 -24.78 2.01 19.55
C ARG A 87 -26.14 1.46 19.20
N PRO A 88 -26.20 0.48 18.29
CA PRO A 88 -27.45 -0.19 18.00
C PRO A 88 -27.98 -0.80 19.30
N ASN A 89 -29.28 -0.91 19.40
CA ASN A 89 -29.91 -1.76 20.42
C ASN A 89 -29.59 -3.23 20.09
N ASP A 90 -28.41 -3.60 19.81
CA ASP A 90 -27.77 -4.88 19.48
C ASP A 90 -28.72 -6.08 19.20
N ILE A 91 -30.01 -5.82 19.07
CA ILE A 91 -31.07 -6.83 18.97
C ILE A 91 -31.72 -6.70 17.60
N ASN A 92 -31.48 -7.70 16.78
CA ASN A 92 -32.22 -7.89 15.54
C ASN A 92 -33.71 -8.00 15.88
N PRO A 93 -34.57 -7.08 15.42
CA PRO A 93 -35.99 -7.04 15.79
C PRO A 93 -36.77 -8.30 15.38
N HIS A 94 -36.26 -9.05 14.38
CA HIS A 94 -36.90 -10.30 13.92
C HIS A 94 -36.52 -11.51 14.78
N THR A 95 -35.36 -11.50 15.41
CA THR A 95 -34.84 -12.65 16.18
C THR A 95 -34.79 -12.42 17.68
N GLY A 96 -34.89 -11.17 18.14
CA GLY A 96 -34.70 -10.79 19.55
C GLY A 96 -33.28 -11.06 20.07
N LYS A 97 -32.27 -11.20 19.17
CA LYS A 97 -30.87 -11.51 19.50
C LYS A 97 -29.94 -10.49 18.87
N PRO A 98 -28.71 -10.32 19.38
CA PRO A 98 -27.69 -9.49 18.76
C PRO A 98 -27.46 -9.85 17.30
N TYR A 99 -27.18 -8.84 16.45
CA TYR A 99 -26.82 -9.06 15.05
C TYR A 99 -25.55 -9.89 14.96
N LYS A 100 -25.61 -10.95 14.17
CA LYS A 100 -24.45 -11.75 13.81
C LYS A 100 -23.84 -11.21 12.53
N ILE A 101 -22.59 -10.78 12.60
CA ILE A 101 -21.85 -10.27 11.45
C ILE A 101 -20.67 -11.19 11.20
N MET A 102 -20.59 -11.76 10.00
CA MET A 102 -19.50 -12.65 9.62
C MET A 102 -18.52 -11.94 8.70
N VAL A 103 -17.23 -11.98 9.04
CA VAL A 103 -16.13 -11.47 8.22
C VAL A 103 -15.34 -12.67 7.69
N ILE A 104 -15.24 -12.79 6.36
CA ILE A 104 -14.63 -13.94 5.68
C ILE A 104 -13.26 -13.52 5.13
N GLY A 105 -12.18 -13.98 5.77
CA GLY A 105 -10.80 -13.69 5.46
C GLY A 105 -10.07 -12.93 6.57
N GLY A 106 -8.94 -13.48 7.06
CA GLY A 106 -8.13 -12.97 8.15
C GLY A 106 -6.91 -12.15 7.70
N GLY A 107 -6.95 -11.54 6.49
CA GLY A 107 -5.98 -10.54 6.05
C GLY A 107 -6.23 -9.16 6.68
N LEU A 108 -5.39 -8.16 6.36
CA LEU A 108 -5.54 -6.80 6.91
C LEU A 108 -6.92 -6.19 6.68
N ALA A 109 -7.54 -6.44 5.52
CA ALA A 109 -8.89 -5.96 5.24
C ALA A 109 -9.92 -6.55 6.21
N GLY A 110 -9.90 -7.87 6.44
CA GLY A 110 -10.83 -8.53 7.36
C GLY A 110 -10.57 -8.19 8.82
N LEU A 111 -9.30 -8.15 9.23
CA LEU A 111 -8.92 -7.72 10.58
C LEU A 111 -9.32 -6.26 10.85
N SER A 112 -9.10 -5.37 9.88
CA SER A 112 -9.55 -3.97 9.95
C SER A 112 -11.09 -3.88 10.02
N THR A 113 -11.79 -4.68 9.20
CA THR A 113 -13.26 -4.75 9.25
C THR A 113 -13.74 -5.16 10.65
N ALA A 114 -13.22 -6.27 11.18
CA ALA A 114 -13.62 -6.77 12.49
C ALA A 114 -13.29 -5.77 13.62
N LYS A 115 -12.11 -5.13 13.54
CA LYS A 115 -11.70 -4.06 14.49
C LYS A 115 -12.70 -2.90 14.49
N HIS A 116 -13.09 -2.41 13.33
CA HIS A 116 -14.02 -1.27 13.26
C HIS A 116 -15.47 -1.67 13.60
N LEU A 117 -15.85 -2.93 13.38
CA LEU A 117 -17.15 -3.44 13.86
C LEU A 117 -17.22 -3.51 15.40
N VAL A 118 -16.15 -3.97 16.08
CA VAL A 118 -16.14 -3.93 17.54
C VAL A 118 -16.08 -2.50 18.08
N ASP A 119 -15.44 -1.58 17.38
CA ASP A 119 -15.47 -0.15 17.70
C ASP A 119 -16.89 0.44 17.60
N ALA A 120 -17.68 -0.02 16.61
CA ALA A 120 -19.09 0.35 16.46
C ALA A 120 -20.02 -0.34 17.48
N GLY A 121 -19.51 -1.23 18.31
CA GLY A 121 -20.28 -1.96 19.34
C GLY A 121 -20.82 -3.31 18.90
N HIS A 122 -20.46 -3.80 17.69
CA HIS A 122 -20.87 -5.11 17.20
C HIS A 122 -19.92 -6.23 17.65
N GLN A 123 -20.38 -7.48 17.52
CA GLN A 123 -19.61 -8.68 17.85
C GLN A 123 -19.40 -9.54 16.59
N PRO A 124 -18.42 -9.20 15.72
CA PRO A 124 -18.18 -9.94 14.50
C PRO A 124 -17.58 -11.31 14.76
N ILE A 125 -17.84 -12.25 13.85
CA ILE A 125 -17.16 -13.53 13.74
C ILE A 125 -16.28 -13.50 12.50
N LEU A 126 -14.97 -13.42 12.68
CA LEU A 126 -14.01 -13.52 11.61
C LEU A 126 -13.60 -14.97 11.39
N VAL A 127 -13.69 -15.45 10.15
CA VAL A 127 -13.25 -16.79 9.75
C VAL A 127 -12.09 -16.69 8.76
N GLU A 128 -11.01 -17.44 9.02
CA GLU A 128 -9.81 -17.51 8.18
C GLU A 128 -9.55 -18.97 7.78
N ALA A 129 -9.18 -19.16 6.52
CA ALA A 129 -8.96 -20.49 5.95
C ALA A 129 -7.69 -21.18 6.52
N ARG A 130 -6.63 -20.41 6.75
CA ARG A 130 -5.33 -20.89 7.23
C ARG A 130 -5.28 -20.92 8.77
N SER A 131 -4.22 -21.52 9.29
CA SER A 131 -3.93 -21.53 10.74
C SER A 131 -3.42 -20.19 11.26
N LEU A 132 -2.94 -19.30 10.36
CA LEU A 132 -2.33 -18.03 10.69
C LEU A 132 -3.08 -16.86 10.03
N LEU A 133 -3.02 -15.70 10.66
CA LEU A 133 -3.60 -14.45 10.20
C LEU A 133 -2.60 -13.66 9.34
N GLY A 134 -3.10 -12.60 8.69
CA GLY A 134 -2.30 -11.66 7.91
C GLY A 134 -2.56 -11.70 6.41
N GLY A 135 -3.02 -12.82 5.87
CA GLY A 135 -3.28 -12.91 4.44
C GLY A 135 -2.01 -12.70 3.61
N LYS A 136 -1.94 -11.58 2.89
CA LYS A 136 -0.77 -11.18 2.08
C LYS A 136 0.38 -10.58 2.91
N VAL A 137 0.17 -10.27 4.18
CA VAL A 137 1.21 -9.81 5.11
C VAL A 137 1.53 -10.88 6.17
N ALA A 138 1.18 -12.13 5.89
CA ALA A 138 1.44 -13.21 6.81
C ALA A 138 2.93 -13.57 6.87
N ALA A 139 3.35 -14.01 8.03
CA ALA A 139 4.68 -14.55 8.27
C ALA A 139 4.58 -15.75 9.20
N TRP A 140 5.53 -16.66 9.12
CA TRP A 140 5.62 -17.82 9.99
C TRP A 140 7.08 -18.13 10.30
N ARG A 141 7.30 -18.90 11.36
CA ARG A 141 8.64 -19.41 11.67
C ARG A 141 8.82 -20.79 11.05
N ASP A 142 10.01 -21.00 10.52
CA ASP A 142 10.44 -22.33 10.08
C ASP A 142 10.90 -23.19 11.28
N ASP A 143 11.37 -24.42 10.99
CA ASP A 143 11.80 -25.37 12.02
C ASP A 143 13.05 -24.90 12.79
N GLU A 144 13.81 -23.95 12.26
CA GLU A 144 14.98 -23.34 12.89
C GLU A 144 14.62 -22.09 13.71
N GLY A 145 13.38 -21.62 13.60
CA GLY A 145 12.85 -20.43 14.27
C GLY A 145 13.01 -19.14 13.48
N ASP A 146 13.57 -19.19 12.28
CA ASP A 146 13.70 -18.04 11.40
C ASP A 146 12.35 -17.66 10.79
N VAL A 147 12.13 -16.36 10.62
CA VAL A 147 10.87 -15.84 10.06
C VAL A 147 10.93 -15.85 8.54
N THR A 148 9.88 -16.38 7.95
CA THR A 148 9.61 -16.32 6.50
C THR A 148 8.35 -15.48 6.29
N GLU A 149 8.44 -14.41 5.49
CA GLU A 149 7.34 -13.53 5.16
C GLU A 149 6.77 -13.81 3.76
N THR A 150 5.48 -13.52 3.57
CA THR A 150 4.83 -13.65 2.25
C THR A 150 5.26 -12.56 1.26
N GLY A 151 5.91 -11.53 1.72
CA GLY A 151 6.40 -10.39 0.95
C GLY A 151 7.23 -9.45 1.79
N LEU A 152 8.09 -8.66 1.19
CA LEU A 152 8.85 -7.60 1.84
C LEU A 152 7.89 -6.45 2.18
N HIS A 153 7.49 -6.37 3.44
CA HIS A 153 6.45 -5.45 3.92
C HIS A 153 7.04 -4.14 4.41
N VAL A 154 6.64 -3.05 3.74
CA VAL A 154 7.12 -1.70 4.04
C VAL A 154 5.93 -0.78 4.27
N PHE A 155 5.97 -0.01 5.36
CA PHE A 155 5.00 1.04 5.66
C PHE A 155 5.52 2.39 5.17
N PHE A 156 4.62 3.22 4.68
CA PHE A 156 4.94 4.56 4.20
C PHE A 156 4.31 5.64 5.08
N GLY A 157 4.94 6.80 5.16
CA GLY A 157 4.34 7.97 5.80
C GLY A 157 2.98 8.36 5.20
N ALA A 158 2.78 8.05 3.91
CA ALA A 158 1.50 8.23 3.21
C ALA A 158 0.43 7.18 3.55
N TYR A 159 0.58 6.40 4.65
CA TYR A 159 -0.39 5.40 5.12
C TYR A 159 -1.13 5.86 6.38
N PRO A 160 -2.02 6.89 6.30
CA PRO A 160 -2.64 7.48 7.47
C PRO A 160 -3.58 6.54 8.22
N ASN A 161 -4.29 5.62 7.51
CA ASN A 161 -5.18 4.66 8.17
C ASN A 161 -4.39 3.57 8.90
N ALA A 162 -3.25 3.13 8.33
CA ALA A 162 -2.33 2.24 9.02
C ALA A 162 -1.74 2.91 10.26
N MET A 163 -1.28 4.17 10.16
CA MET A 163 -0.77 4.93 11.30
C MET A 163 -1.83 5.08 12.40
N LYS A 164 -3.08 5.39 12.03
CA LYS A 164 -4.20 5.43 12.97
C LYS A 164 -4.45 4.07 13.62
N LEU A 165 -4.38 2.99 12.85
CA LEU A 165 -4.53 1.62 13.35
C LEU A 165 -3.43 1.28 14.38
N PHE A 166 -2.15 1.56 14.06
CA PHE A 166 -1.04 1.36 15.00
C PHE A 166 -1.24 2.14 16.30
N ARG A 167 -1.73 3.37 16.21
CA ARG A 167 -2.07 4.20 17.38
C ARG A 167 -3.20 3.58 18.22
N ASP A 168 -4.28 3.14 17.58
CA ASP A 168 -5.40 2.51 18.25
C ASP A 168 -5.00 1.25 19.03
N LEU A 169 -4.05 0.50 18.47
CA LEU A 169 -3.47 -0.70 19.07
C LEU A 169 -2.33 -0.40 20.07
N LYS A 170 -1.85 0.85 20.13
CA LYS A 170 -0.71 1.29 20.96
C LYS A 170 0.61 0.58 20.62
N ILE A 171 0.84 0.35 19.34
CA ILE A 171 2.02 -0.35 18.80
C ILE A 171 2.84 0.50 17.82
N GLU A 172 2.72 1.84 17.83
CA GLU A 172 3.47 2.74 16.95
C GLU A 172 4.99 2.60 17.10
N ASN A 173 5.46 2.21 18.28
CA ASN A 173 6.87 1.97 18.56
C ASN A 173 7.46 0.78 17.80
N ARG A 174 6.63 -0.09 17.21
CA ARG A 174 7.07 -1.22 16.38
C ARG A 174 7.46 -0.82 14.97
N LEU A 175 7.20 0.43 14.57
CA LEU A 175 7.61 0.96 13.27
C LEU A 175 9.02 1.53 13.36
N GLN A 176 9.95 0.94 12.61
CA GLN A 176 11.35 1.32 12.51
C GLN A 176 11.55 2.20 11.28
N TRP A 177 11.41 3.52 11.49
CA TRP A 177 11.52 4.51 10.43
C TRP A 177 12.97 4.65 9.95
N LYS A 178 13.13 4.67 8.61
CA LYS A 178 14.42 4.80 7.94
C LYS A 178 14.69 6.24 7.50
N ASP A 179 15.93 6.52 7.10
CA ASP A 179 16.28 7.80 6.49
C ASP A 179 15.38 8.07 5.28
N HIS A 180 14.94 9.31 5.13
CA HIS A 180 14.02 9.70 4.07
C HIS A 180 14.74 9.81 2.72
N ALA A 181 15.01 8.68 2.13
CA ALA A 181 15.72 8.54 0.88
C ALA A 181 15.12 7.39 0.04
N MET A 182 15.07 7.56 -1.28
CA MET A 182 14.82 6.48 -2.22
C MET A 182 16.13 6.07 -2.87
N ILE A 183 16.55 4.83 -2.63
CA ILE A 183 17.87 4.31 -3.03
C ILE A 183 17.69 3.32 -4.17
N PHE A 184 18.41 3.53 -5.27
CA PHE A 184 18.36 2.70 -6.47
C PHE A 184 19.71 2.03 -6.69
N ALA A 185 19.74 0.69 -6.66
CA ALA A 185 20.93 -0.10 -6.97
C ALA A 185 21.12 -0.20 -8.49
N LYS A 186 22.36 -0.07 -8.94
CA LYS A 186 22.75 -0.19 -10.35
C LYS A 186 23.39 -1.56 -10.59
N PRO A 187 22.74 -2.48 -11.31
CA PRO A 187 23.33 -3.76 -11.63
C PRO A 187 24.42 -3.64 -12.68
N GLY A 188 25.37 -4.59 -12.68
CA GLY A 188 26.41 -4.70 -13.70
C GLY A 188 27.56 -3.70 -13.61
N SER A 189 27.65 -2.91 -12.57
CA SER A 189 28.81 -2.08 -12.27
C SER A 189 29.97 -2.92 -11.72
N LYS A 190 31.24 -2.46 -11.89
CA LYS A 190 32.41 -3.14 -11.33
C LYS A 190 32.43 -3.13 -9.79
N LYS A 191 31.85 -2.11 -9.21
CA LYS A 191 31.60 -1.95 -7.78
C LYS A 191 30.15 -1.67 -7.56
N ARG A 192 29.66 -1.97 -6.35
CA ARG A 192 28.29 -1.64 -6.00
C ARG A 192 28.06 -0.13 -6.04
N GLU A 193 27.09 0.30 -6.82
CA GLU A 193 26.73 1.70 -7.01
C GLU A 193 25.27 1.94 -6.67
N PHE A 194 25.01 3.02 -5.93
CA PHE A 194 23.68 3.51 -5.64
C PHE A 194 23.45 4.90 -6.23
N SER A 195 22.23 5.15 -6.66
CA SER A 195 21.73 6.48 -6.93
C SER A 195 20.59 6.79 -5.96
N THR A 196 20.64 7.97 -5.34
CA THR A 196 19.73 8.30 -4.24
C THR A 196 18.98 9.58 -4.53
N PHE A 197 17.68 9.56 -4.24
CA PHE A 197 16.87 10.76 -4.08
C PHE A 197 16.74 11.03 -2.58
N ASP A 198 17.47 12.03 -2.09
CA ASP A 198 17.45 12.44 -0.69
C ASP A 198 16.39 13.52 -0.47
N PHE A 199 15.44 13.28 0.41
CA PHE A 199 14.37 14.23 0.72
C PHE A 199 14.79 15.09 1.91
N PRO A 200 14.96 16.42 1.74
CA PRO A 200 15.39 17.27 2.84
C PRO A 200 14.30 17.45 3.88
N LEU A 201 14.65 17.19 5.16
CA LEU A 201 13.71 17.26 6.28
C LEU A 201 13.14 18.66 6.54
N TRP A 202 13.87 19.72 6.13
CA TRP A 202 13.45 21.11 6.33
C TRP A 202 12.45 21.61 5.30
N ALA A 203 12.29 20.92 4.18
CA ALA A 203 11.41 21.34 3.09
C ALA A 203 10.06 20.60 3.18
N PRO A 204 8.93 21.33 3.20
CA PRO A 204 7.61 20.69 3.19
C PRO A 204 7.29 20.07 1.82
N ALA A 205 6.32 19.16 1.79
CA ALA A 205 5.77 18.66 0.54
C ALA A 205 5.04 19.79 -0.22
N PRO A 206 5.09 19.80 -1.56
CA PRO A 206 5.83 18.91 -2.46
C PRO A 206 7.28 19.38 -2.75
N LEU A 207 7.75 20.43 -2.09
CA LEU A 207 9.07 21.04 -2.35
C LEU A 207 10.22 20.07 -2.08
N ASN A 208 10.13 19.26 -1.01
CA ASN A 208 11.12 18.25 -0.66
C ASN A 208 11.32 17.23 -1.80
N ALA A 209 10.24 16.75 -2.42
CA ALA A 209 10.30 15.85 -3.57
C ALA A 209 10.90 16.53 -4.81
N GLY A 210 10.53 17.80 -5.05
CA GLY A 210 11.13 18.61 -6.10
C GLY A 210 12.66 18.74 -5.92
N ILE A 211 13.13 19.06 -4.73
CA ILE A 211 14.55 19.14 -4.41
C ILE A 211 15.24 17.79 -4.59
N ALA A 212 14.66 16.70 -4.12
CA ALA A 212 15.22 15.37 -4.27
C ALA A 212 15.40 14.99 -5.76
N ILE A 213 14.42 15.28 -6.60
CA ILE A 213 14.50 15.04 -8.06
C ILE A 213 15.56 15.94 -8.70
N LEU A 214 15.56 17.23 -8.39
CA LEU A 214 16.49 18.19 -8.99
C LEU A 214 17.95 17.93 -8.59
N SER A 215 18.19 17.50 -7.36
CA SER A 215 19.54 17.22 -6.84
C SER A 215 20.16 15.91 -7.37
N ASN A 216 19.33 14.93 -7.76
CA ASN A 216 19.83 13.69 -8.35
C ASN A 216 20.29 13.92 -9.79
N ASN A 217 21.56 13.67 -10.09
CA ASN A 217 22.14 13.82 -11.43
C ASN A 217 22.57 12.49 -12.05
N ASP A 218 22.37 11.38 -11.35
CA ASP A 218 22.82 10.05 -11.79
C ASP A 218 21.74 9.33 -12.59
N LEU A 219 20.47 9.40 -12.15
CA LEU A 219 19.33 8.74 -12.79
C LEU A 219 18.66 9.58 -13.86
N LEU A 220 18.58 10.90 -13.65
CA LEU A 220 17.88 11.82 -14.55
C LEU A 220 18.80 12.95 -15.00
N SER A 221 18.96 13.11 -16.29
CA SER A 221 19.58 14.29 -16.89
C SER A 221 18.64 15.51 -16.82
N TRP A 222 19.19 16.71 -16.90
CA TRP A 222 18.39 17.95 -16.88
C TRP A 222 17.28 18.00 -17.95
N PRO A 223 17.53 17.63 -19.22
CA PRO A 223 16.45 17.59 -20.21
C PRO A 223 15.33 16.61 -19.85
N GLU A 224 15.64 15.47 -19.21
CA GLU A 224 14.65 14.49 -18.77
C GLU A 224 13.83 15.00 -17.60
N LYS A 225 14.47 15.64 -16.62
CA LYS A 225 13.78 16.31 -15.49
C LYS A 225 12.77 17.35 -15.99
N ILE A 226 13.19 18.18 -16.95
CA ILE A 226 12.32 19.20 -17.55
C ILE A 226 11.13 18.55 -18.27
N LYS A 227 11.38 17.55 -19.14
CA LYS A 227 10.31 16.87 -19.87
C LYS A 227 9.32 16.17 -18.93
N LEU A 228 9.81 15.47 -17.92
CA LEU A 228 8.98 14.81 -16.92
C LEU A 228 8.16 15.84 -16.12
N GLY A 229 8.80 16.91 -15.65
CA GLY A 229 8.13 18.00 -14.93
C GLY A 229 7.02 18.66 -15.77
N LEU A 230 7.32 19.03 -17.02
CA LEU A 230 6.32 19.58 -17.93
C LEU A 230 5.18 18.59 -18.20
N GLY A 231 5.47 17.29 -18.28
CA GLY A 231 4.47 16.24 -18.43
C GLY A 231 3.52 16.12 -17.25
N LEU A 232 3.96 16.45 -16.04
CA LEU A 232 3.15 16.39 -14.81
C LEU A 232 2.35 17.68 -14.53
N ILE A 233 2.66 18.80 -15.20
CA ILE A 233 1.91 20.07 -15.04
C ILE A 233 0.39 19.87 -15.19
N PRO A 234 -0.14 19.14 -16.19
CA PRO A 234 -1.58 18.93 -16.29
C PRO A 234 -2.19 18.21 -15.08
N ALA A 235 -1.47 17.26 -14.49
CA ALA A 235 -1.92 16.57 -13.28
C ALA A 235 -2.02 17.54 -12.10
N TYR A 236 -1.07 18.47 -11.99
CA TYR A 236 -1.08 19.51 -10.96
C TYR A 236 -2.20 20.54 -11.15
N LEU A 237 -2.42 20.99 -12.40
CA LEU A 237 -3.40 22.06 -12.70
C LEU A 237 -4.85 21.57 -12.71
N PHE A 238 -5.09 20.34 -13.17
CA PHE A 238 -6.44 19.80 -13.38
C PHE A 238 -6.80 18.68 -12.37
N GLY A 239 -5.83 18.28 -11.54
CA GLY A 239 -6.06 17.33 -10.45
C GLY A 239 -6.70 16.03 -10.90
N GLN A 240 -7.73 15.63 -10.21
CA GLN A 240 -8.38 14.33 -10.39
C GLN A 240 -8.97 14.14 -11.81
N SER A 241 -9.52 15.17 -12.42
CA SER A 241 -10.08 15.05 -13.79
C SER A 241 -9.01 14.71 -14.83
N TYR A 242 -7.77 15.17 -14.63
CA TYR A 242 -6.66 14.76 -15.47
C TYR A 242 -6.24 13.31 -15.18
N VAL A 243 -6.17 12.92 -13.91
CA VAL A 243 -5.84 11.55 -13.51
C VAL A 243 -6.82 10.55 -14.14
N GLU A 244 -8.12 10.82 -14.08
CA GLU A 244 -9.15 9.99 -14.70
C GLU A 244 -9.04 9.96 -16.22
N SER A 245 -8.66 11.06 -16.85
CA SER A 245 -8.46 11.10 -18.32
C SER A 245 -7.30 10.22 -18.79
N GLN A 246 -6.45 9.73 -17.90
CA GLN A 246 -5.38 8.79 -18.20
C GLN A 246 -5.82 7.32 -18.07
N GLU A 247 -7.09 7.04 -17.81
CA GLU A 247 -7.65 5.69 -17.91
C GLU A 247 -7.38 5.13 -19.33
N GLY A 248 -6.93 3.91 -19.41
CA GLY A 248 -6.59 3.30 -20.69
C GLY A 248 -5.18 3.59 -21.23
N VAL A 249 -4.37 4.41 -20.54
CA VAL A 249 -3.01 4.77 -20.97
C VAL A 249 -1.99 4.06 -20.08
N THR A 250 -0.97 3.43 -20.69
CA THR A 250 0.15 2.84 -19.94
C THR A 250 1.20 3.91 -19.57
N VAL A 251 2.03 3.61 -18.58
CA VAL A 251 3.15 4.49 -18.18
C VAL A 251 4.06 4.78 -19.38
N LYS A 252 4.41 3.75 -20.14
CA LYS A 252 5.32 3.90 -21.31
C LYS A 252 4.71 4.76 -22.41
N GLU A 253 3.44 4.57 -22.73
CA GLU A 253 2.72 5.40 -23.71
C GLU A 253 2.65 6.85 -23.26
N TRP A 254 2.34 7.08 -21.98
CA TRP A 254 2.28 8.41 -21.40
C TRP A 254 3.63 9.14 -21.48
N MET A 255 4.73 8.44 -21.14
CA MET A 255 6.09 8.98 -21.19
C MET A 255 6.48 9.36 -22.63
N ARG A 256 6.25 8.45 -23.59
CA ARG A 256 6.54 8.69 -25.02
C ARG A 256 5.76 9.87 -25.58
N ALA A 257 4.46 9.97 -25.26
CA ALA A 257 3.62 11.08 -25.72
C ALA A 257 4.13 12.45 -25.24
N ARG A 258 4.95 12.50 -24.18
CA ARG A 258 5.57 13.71 -23.62
C ARG A 258 7.05 13.87 -24.00
N GLY A 259 7.53 13.02 -24.88
CA GLY A 259 8.91 13.02 -25.34
C GLY A 259 9.93 12.68 -24.27
N VAL A 260 9.50 12.00 -23.19
CA VAL A 260 10.42 11.44 -22.18
C VAL A 260 11.08 10.21 -22.80
N PRO A 261 12.43 10.10 -22.77
CA PRO A 261 13.12 8.95 -23.35
C PRO A 261 12.77 7.64 -22.65
N ASP A 262 12.72 6.54 -23.43
CA ASP A 262 12.45 5.19 -22.90
C ASP A 262 13.43 4.81 -21.76
N ARG A 263 14.67 5.30 -21.80
CA ARG A 263 15.65 5.12 -20.72
C ARG A 263 15.11 5.51 -19.34
N VAL A 264 14.35 6.60 -19.22
CA VAL A 264 13.76 7.03 -17.93
C VAL A 264 12.74 6.01 -17.44
N THR A 265 11.94 5.48 -18.35
CA THR A 265 10.98 4.42 -18.03
C THR A 265 11.71 3.14 -17.60
N ASP A 266 12.75 2.77 -18.34
CA ASP A 266 13.48 1.51 -18.13
C ASP A 266 14.47 1.55 -16.97
N GLU A 267 14.86 2.72 -16.47
CA GLU A 267 15.81 2.84 -15.36
C GLU A 267 15.19 3.33 -14.03
N VAL A 268 14.18 4.17 -14.10
CA VAL A 268 13.54 4.75 -12.89
C VAL A 268 12.20 4.10 -12.62
N PHE A 269 11.29 4.20 -13.60
CA PHE A 269 9.92 3.73 -13.39
C PHE A 269 9.80 2.20 -13.35
N ILE A 270 10.69 1.48 -14.05
CA ILE A 270 10.66 0.01 -14.01
C ILE A 270 10.88 -0.55 -12.60
N ALA A 271 11.82 0.01 -11.84
CA ALA A 271 12.09 -0.45 -10.48
C ALA A 271 10.90 -0.19 -9.56
N MET A 272 10.29 0.99 -9.66
CA MET A 272 9.09 1.35 -8.88
C MET A 272 7.87 0.53 -9.29
N SER A 273 7.65 0.35 -10.58
CA SER A 273 6.52 -0.43 -11.11
C SER A 273 6.56 -1.88 -10.64
N LYS A 274 7.73 -2.50 -10.72
CA LYS A 274 7.94 -3.88 -10.27
C LYS A 274 7.85 -4.01 -8.75
N ALA A 275 8.36 -3.04 -8.00
CA ALA A 275 8.34 -3.06 -6.53
C ALA A 275 6.93 -2.88 -5.96
N LEU A 276 6.11 -2.02 -6.56
CA LEU A 276 4.79 -1.65 -6.02
C LEU A 276 3.64 -2.42 -6.68
N ASN A 277 3.77 -2.78 -7.97
CA ASN A 277 2.68 -3.38 -8.75
C ASN A 277 3.04 -4.75 -9.34
N PHE A 278 4.29 -5.21 -9.23
CA PHE A 278 4.81 -6.50 -9.72
C PHE A 278 4.70 -6.70 -11.24
N ILE A 279 4.50 -5.62 -12.01
CA ILE A 279 4.38 -5.61 -13.47
C ILE A 279 5.29 -4.55 -14.09
N ASP A 280 5.55 -4.71 -15.38
CA ASP A 280 6.39 -3.78 -16.15
C ASP A 280 5.63 -2.49 -16.50
N PRO A 281 6.34 -1.34 -16.68
CA PRO A 281 5.75 -0.06 -17.09
C PRO A 281 5.00 -0.10 -18.43
N ASP A 282 5.31 -1.10 -19.28
CA ASP A 282 4.66 -1.30 -20.58
C ASP A 282 3.17 -1.64 -20.45
N THR A 283 2.78 -2.24 -19.32
CA THR A 283 1.42 -2.68 -19.03
C THR A 283 0.79 -1.95 -17.85
N LEU A 284 1.58 -1.24 -17.03
CA LEU A 284 1.10 -0.53 -15.86
C LEU A 284 0.26 0.69 -16.26
N SER A 285 -0.92 0.84 -15.65
CA SER A 285 -1.79 2.00 -15.81
C SER A 285 -1.12 3.29 -15.31
N MET A 286 -1.09 4.32 -16.16
CA MET A 286 -0.61 5.64 -15.75
C MET A 286 -1.54 6.30 -14.74
N GLN A 287 -2.84 6.05 -14.80
CA GLN A 287 -3.79 6.51 -13.80
C GLN A 287 -3.41 6.02 -12.39
N CYS A 288 -3.10 4.72 -12.26
CA CYS A 288 -2.67 4.16 -10.96
C CYS A 288 -1.37 4.80 -10.45
N VAL A 289 -0.41 5.07 -11.34
CA VAL A 289 0.84 5.75 -10.96
C VAL A 289 0.57 7.18 -10.49
N LEU A 290 -0.29 7.92 -11.19
CA LEU A 290 -0.64 9.28 -10.79
C LEU A 290 -1.37 9.33 -9.45
N ILE A 291 -2.26 8.36 -9.19
CA ILE A 291 -2.91 8.20 -7.87
C ILE A 291 -1.85 7.98 -6.78
N ALA A 292 -0.91 7.04 -7.01
CA ALA A 292 0.17 6.76 -6.05
C ALA A 292 1.05 7.99 -5.81
N LEU A 293 1.52 8.65 -6.88
CA LEU A 293 2.34 9.86 -6.78
C LEU A 293 1.63 10.95 -5.99
N ASN A 294 0.34 11.17 -6.25
CA ASN A 294 -0.44 12.14 -5.50
C ASN A 294 -0.39 11.87 -3.99
N ARG A 295 -0.51 10.60 -3.56
CA ARG A 295 -0.46 10.22 -2.14
C ARG A 295 0.93 10.44 -1.53
N PHE A 296 1.97 10.02 -2.23
CA PHE A 296 3.35 10.18 -1.73
C PHE A 296 3.83 11.63 -1.68
N LEU A 297 3.28 12.52 -2.50
CA LEU A 297 3.72 13.91 -2.60
C LEU A 297 2.88 14.90 -1.77
N GLN A 298 1.79 14.47 -1.14
CA GLN A 298 0.93 15.36 -0.33
C GLN A 298 1.48 15.61 1.08
N GLU A 299 2.26 14.69 1.61
CA GLU A 299 2.81 14.78 2.97
C GLU A 299 4.34 14.85 2.93
N THR A 300 4.93 15.64 3.83
CA THR A 300 6.38 15.83 3.91
C THR A 300 7.12 14.50 4.06
N ASP A 301 6.60 13.61 4.89
CA ASP A 301 7.14 12.26 5.11
C ASP A 301 6.42 11.18 4.28
N GLY A 302 5.60 11.55 3.28
CA GLY A 302 4.75 10.61 2.55
C GLY A 302 5.50 9.43 1.91
N SER A 303 6.69 9.68 1.36
CA SER A 303 7.56 8.64 0.78
C SER A 303 8.57 8.04 1.77
N LYS A 304 8.60 8.50 3.04
CA LYS A 304 9.43 7.91 4.08
C LYS A 304 8.95 6.52 4.42
N ILE A 305 9.85 5.59 4.63
CA ILE A 305 9.53 4.19 4.87
C ILE A 305 9.83 3.75 6.30
N ALA A 306 9.09 2.73 6.74
CA ALA A 306 9.39 2.00 7.96
C ALA A 306 9.21 0.50 7.74
N PHE A 307 10.02 -0.29 8.45
CA PHE A 307 9.81 -1.72 8.63
C PHE A 307 9.14 -1.99 9.99
N LEU A 308 8.50 -3.14 10.15
CA LEU A 308 8.17 -3.62 11.49
C LEU A 308 9.43 -4.10 12.21
N ASP A 309 9.40 -4.07 13.54
CA ASP A 309 10.48 -4.56 14.39
C ASP A 309 10.56 -6.10 14.47
N GLY A 310 9.80 -6.81 13.65
CA GLY A 310 9.74 -8.28 13.60
C GLY A 310 8.58 -8.79 12.75
N SER A 311 8.26 -10.07 12.91
CA SER A 311 7.24 -10.80 12.16
C SER A 311 5.89 -10.05 12.07
N PRO A 312 5.38 -9.71 10.86
CA PRO A 312 4.10 -9.00 10.73
C PRO A 312 2.90 -9.73 11.36
N THR A 313 2.90 -11.05 11.34
CA THR A 313 1.85 -11.83 12.00
C THR A 313 1.85 -11.59 13.50
N GLU A 314 3.03 -11.63 14.14
CA GLU A 314 3.18 -11.45 15.58
C GLU A 314 3.09 -9.97 16.01
N ARG A 315 3.64 -9.05 15.21
CA ARG A 315 3.74 -7.63 15.57
C ARG A 315 2.50 -6.81 15.25
N LEU A 316 1.70 -7.25 14.26
CA LEU A 316 0.51 -6.51 13.83
C LEU A 316 -0.78 -7.34 13.89
N CYS A 317 -0.77 -8.58 13.37
CA CYS A 317 -2.02 -9.33 13.22
C CYS A 317 -2.51 -9.91 14.56
N GLU A 318 -1.62 -10.43 15.42
CA GLU A 318 -2.01 -10.90 16.75
C GLU A 318 -2.53 -9.76 17.65
N PRO A 319 -1.90 -8.57 17.75
CA PRO A 319 -2.49 -7.43 18.46
C PRO A 319 -3.88 -7.02 17.94
N LEU A 320 -4.12 -7.11 16.62
CA LEU A 320 -5.45 -6.88 16.05
C LEU A 320 -6.46 -7.92 16.53
N LYS A 321 -6.07 -9.20 16.53
CA LYS A 321 -6.90 -10.30 17.03
C LYS A 321 -7.21 -10.11 18.51
N GLU A 322 -6.22 -9.78 19.33
CA GLU A 322 -6.39 -9.48 20.75
C GLU A 322 -7.38 -8.34 20.96
N TYR A 323 -7.19 -7.21 20.24
CA TYR A 323 -8.09 -6.07 20.27
C TYR A 323 -9.56 -6.44 19.97
N ILE A 324 -9.75 -7.28 18.95
CA ILE A 324 -11.08 -7.75 18.51
C ILE A 324 -11.70 -8.66 19.59
N THR A 325 -10.95 -9.63 20.10
CA THR A 325 -11.46 -10.63 21.04
C THR A 325 -11.75 -10.06 22.41
N GLU A 326 -10.94 -9.13 22.92
CA GLU A 326 -11.18 -8.40 24.16
C GLU A 326 -12.49 -7.60 24.13
N ARG A 327 -12.98 -7.23 22.94
CA ARG A 327 -14.23 -6.48 22.73
C ARG A 327 -15.41 -7.35 22.32
N GLY A 328 -15.28 -8.67 22.49
CA GLY A 328 -16.36 -9.63 22.25
C GLY A 328 -16.46 -10.16 20.82
N GLY A 329 -15.56 -9.78 19.91
CA GLY A 329 -15.45 -10.40 18.59
C GLY A 329 -14.83 -11.81 18.69
N VAL A 330 -15.07 -12.63 17.68
CA VAL A 330 -14.53 -14.00 17.59
C VAL A 330 -13.63 -14.10 16.37
N VAL A 331 -12.42 -14.63 16.53
CA VAL A 331 -11.49 -14.92 15.43
C VAL A 331 -11.26 -16.42 15.36
N ARG A 332 -11.64 -17.02 14.24
CA ARG A 332 -11.58 -18.47 14.01
C ARG A 332 -10.72 -18.77 12.79
N THR A 333 -9.57 -19.36 13.01
CA THR A 333 -8.66 -19.88 11.98
C THR A 333 -9.03 -21.31 11.58
N ASN A 334 -8.33 -21.92 10.60
CA ASN A 334 -8.59 -23.25 10.08
C ASN A 334 -10.05 -23.48 9.66
N SER A 335 -10.67 -22.45 9.09
CA SER A 335 -12.10 -22.46 8.73
C SER A 335 -12.30 -22.09 7.25
N PRO A 336 -11.76 -22.88 6.31
CA PRO A 336 -11.84 -22.57 4.88
C PRO A 336 -13.27 -22.66 4.36
N LEU A 337 -13.70 -21.58 3.68
CA LEU A 337 -14.99 -21.50 3.04
C LEU A 337 -15.04 -22.42 1.81
N LYS A 338 -16.08 -23.25 1.70
CA LYS A 338 -16.33 -24.12 0.56
C LYS A 338 -17.31 -23.48 -0.42
N ARG A 339 -18.39 -22.89 0.10
CA ARG A 339 -19.48 -22.32 -0.73
C ARG A 339 -20.31 -21.31 0.06
N ILE A 340 -20.80 -20.28 -0.63
CA ILE A 340 -21.86 -19.38 -0.16
C ILE A 340 -23.20 -20.05 -0.51
N LEU A 341 -24.11 -20.11 0.46
CA LEU A 341 -25.47 -20.63 0.30
C LEU A 341 -26.41 -19.44 0.15
N VAL A 342 -27.28 -19.49 -0.86
CA VAL A 342 -28.21 -18.40 -1.19
C VAL A 342 -29.63 -18.83 -0.89
N ASN A 343 -30.47 -17.87 -0.50
CA ASN A 343 -31.90 -18.08 -0.38
C ASN A 343 -32.52 -18.30 -1.76
N ASP A 344 -33.55 -19.13 -1.83
CA ASP A 344 -34.31 -19.37 -3.07
C ASP A 344 -35.50 -18.42 -3.18
N ASP A 345 -35.25 -17.13 -2.94
CA ASP A 345 -36.21 -16.05 -3.07
C ASP A 345 -35.73 -15.01 -4.07
N GLU A 346 -36.50 -13.96 -4.30
CA GLU A 346 -36.14 -12.89 -5.25
C GLU A 346 -34.91 -12.11 -4.83
N THR A 347 -34.61 -12.03 -3.53
CA THR A 347 -33.48 -11.25 -2.99
C THR A 347 -32.15 -11.93 -3.26
N LYS A 348 -32.12 -13.26 -3.44
CA LYS A 348 -30.91 -14.08 -3.56
C LYS A 348 -29.87 -13.74 -2.48
N SER A 349 -30.35 -13.36 -1.29
CA SER A 349 -29.51 -13.06 -0.13
C SER A 349 -28.80 -14.32 0.39
N ILE A 350 -27.75 -14.12 1.19
CA ILE A 350 -27.02 -15.26 1.79
C ILE A 350 -27.88 -15.88 2.90
N SER A 351 -28.12 -17.19 2.79
CA SER A 351 -28.72 -18.00 3.84
C SER A 351 -27.70 -18.58 4.82
N GLY A 352 -26.44 -18.72 4.40
CA GLY A 352 -25.35 -19.24 5.20
C GLY A 352 -24.08 -19.46 4.39
N VAL A 353 -23.04 -19.89 5.04
CA VAL A 353 -21.78 -20.32 4.42
C VAL A 353 -21.45 -21.74 4.83
N LEU A 354 -21.05 -22.56 3.86
CA LEU A 354 -20.59 -23.92 4.08
C LEU A 354 -19.07 -23.94 4.17
N LEU A 355 -18.53 -24.39 5.29
CA LEU A 355 -17.09 -24.63 5.46
C LEU A 355 -16.67 -25.97 4.87
N GLN A 356 -15.38 -26.15 4.59
CA GLN A 356 -14.85 -27.42 4.02
C GLN A 356 -15.10 -28.64 4.92
N GLY A 357 -15.14 -28.45 6.24
CA GLY A 357 -15.48 -29.48 7.21
C GLY A 357 -16.96 -29.88 7.26
N GLY A 358 -17.82 -29.32 6.40
CA GLY A 358 -19.26 -29.59 6.35
C GLY A 358 -20.10 -28.76 7.32
N GLU A 359 -19.49 -27.96 8.17
CA GLU A 359 -20.19 -27.04 9.07
C GLU A 359 -20.87 -25.92 8.25
N ILE A 360 -22.14 -25.63 8.56
CA ILE A 360 -22.87 -24.47 8.02
C ILE A 360 -22.91 -23.41 9.11
N MET A 361 -22.41 -22.22 8.77
CA MET A 361 -22.49 -21.05 9.65
C MET A 361 -23.48 -20.04 9.07
N THR A 362 -24.28 -19.43 9.96
CA THR A 362 -25.28 -18.42 9.58
C THR A 362 -25.00 -17.10 10.28
N ALA A 363 -25.27 -16.00 9.59
CA ALA A 363 -25.19 -14.65 10.12
C ALA A 363 -26.29 -13.77 9.49
N ASP A 364 -26.51 -12.60 10.08
CA ASP A 364 -27.42 -11.59 9.50
C ASP A 364 -26.75 -10.84 8.35
N TYR A 365 -25.43 -10.58 8.49
CA TYR A 365 -24.60 -9.89 7.49
C TYR A 365 -23.30 -10.62 7.25
N TYR A 366 -22.83 -10.55 6.01
CA TYR A 366 -21.59 -11.20 5.56
C TYR A 366 -20.69 -10.20 4.84
N ILE A 367 -19.43 -10.16 5.20
CA ILE A 367 -18.42 -9.30 4.59
C ILE A 367 -17.33 -10.21 4.02
N SER A 368 -17.16 -10.18 2.70
CA SER A 368 -16.04 -10.86 2.07
C SER A 368 -14.80 -9.96 2.09
N ALA A 369 -13.77 -10.39 2.82
CA ALA A 369 -12.45 -9.77 2.84
C ALA A 369 -11.37 -10.66 2.20
N MET A 370 -11.81 -11.55 1.32
CA MET A 370 -10.95 -12.46 0.55
C MET A 370 -10.31 -11.74 -0.65
N PRO A 371 -9.16 -12.23 -1.17
CA PRO A 371 -8.61 -11.76 -2.44
C PRO A 371 -9.61 -11.91 -3.60
N VAL A 372 -9.54 -11.01 -4.60
CA VAL A 372 -10.51 -10.96 -5.70
C VAL A 372 -10.71 -12.31 -6.42
N ASP A 373 -9.63 -13.06 -6.66
CA ASP A 373 -9.73 -14.35 -7.35
C ASP A 373 -10.43 -15.43 -6.50
N ALA A 374 -10.33 -15.36 -5.18
CA ALA A 374 -11.07 -16.23 -4.27
C ALA A 374 -12.57 -15.86 -4.26
N VAL A 375 -12.86 -14.55 -4.20
CA VAL A 375 -14.26 -14.05 -4.31
C VAL A 375 -14.89 -14.52 -5.61
N LYS A 376 -14.20 -14.38 -6.75
CA LYS A 376 -14.71 -14.81 -8.07
C LYS A 376 -15.05 -16.31 -8.12
N LYS A 377 -14.23 -17.15 -7.47
CA LYS A 377 -14.47 -18.60 -7.41
C LYS A 377 -15.68 -18.94 -6.55
N LEU A 378 -15.91 -18.20 -5.49
CA LEU A 378 -16.95 -18.44 -4.51
C LEU A 378 -18.25 -17.67 -4.78
N THR A 379 -18.24 -16.74 -5.73
CA THR A 379 -19.43 -16.00 -6.15
C THR A 379 -20.48 -16.97 -6.70
N PRO A 380 -21.69 -17.03 -6.12
CA PRO A 380 -22.79 -17.85 -6.62
C PRO A 380 -23.15 -17.52 -8.07
N ASP A 381 -23.62 -18.53 -8.81
CA ASP A 381 -23.96 -18.35 -10.23
C ASP A 381 -25.10 -17.34 -10.43
N GLU A 382 -26.01 -17.26 -9.48
CA GLU A 382 -27.13 -16.32 -9.45
C GLU A 382 -26.69 -14.85 -9.45
N TRP A 383 -25.50 -14.56 -8.89
CA TRP A 383 -24.97 -13.19 -8.80
C TRP A 383 -24.07 -12.79 -9.96
N ARG A 384 -23.53 -13.76 -10.70
CA ARG A 384 -22.49 -13.51 -11.74
C ARG A 384 -22.93 -12.54 -12.83
N ASN A 385 -24.24 -12.50 -13.13
CA ASN A 385 -24.81 -11.63 -14.16
C ASN A 385 -25.16 -10.23 -13.65
N LEU A 386 -25.15 -9.99 -12.34
CA LEU A 386 -25.37 -8.66 -11.80
C LEU A 386 -24.20 -7.74 -12.22
N PRO A 387 -24.47 -6.50 -12.66
CA PRO A 387 -23.43 -5.58 -13.17
C PRO A 387 -22.25 -5.41 -12.21
N TYR A 388 -22.51 -5.34 -10.92
CA TYR A 388 -21.53 -5.24 -9.85
C TYR A 388 -20.52 -6.39 -9.87
N PHE A 389 -20.97 -7.64 -9.90
CA PHE A 389 -20.08 -8.81 -9.93
C PHE A 389 -19.46 -8.99 -11.31
N LYS A 390 -20.23 -8.74 -12.39
CA LYS A 390 -19.75 -8.89 -13.76
C LYS A 390 -18.52 -8.04 -14.04
N LYS A 391 -18.50 -6.77 -13.63
CA LYS A 391 -17.33 -5.90 -13.84
C LYS A 391 -16.11 -6.37 -13.04
N MET A 392 -16.30 -6.83 -11.80
CA MET A 392 -15.24 -7.36 -10.95
C MET A 392 -14.57 -8.60 -11.55
N MET A 393 -15.29 -9.40 -12.36
CA MET A 393 -14.71 -10.59 -13.02
C MET A 393 -13.51 -10.26 -13.91
N GLY A 394 -13.39 -9.01 -14.40
CA GLY A 394 -12.25 -8.52 -15.17
C GLY A 394 -10.96 -8.34 -14.37
N LEU A 395 -11.03 -8.14 -13.06
CA LEU A 395 -9.85 -8.03 -12.21
C LEU A 395 -9.16 -9.40 -12.07
N LYS A 396 -7.84 -9.41 -11.99
CA LYS A 396 -7.05 -10.62 -11.86
C LYS A 396 -5.83 -10.37 -10.99
N GLY A 397 -5.48 -11.32 -10.13
CA GLY A 397 -4.26 -11.25 -9.32
C GLY A 397 -2.99 -11.45 -10.16
N VAL A 398 -1.94 -10.71 -9.82
CA VAL A 398 -0.61 -10.84 -10.41
C VAL A 398 0.26 -11.75 -9.56
N PRO A 399 1.11 -12.62 -10.16
CA PRO A 399 2.04 -13.43 -9.40
C PRO A 399 3.22 -12.62 -8.89
N VAL A 400 3.70 -12.99 -7.71
CA VAL A 400 4.92 -12.47 -7.10
C VAL A 400 5.64 -13.62 -6.37
N ILE A 401 6.97 -13.54 -6.28
CA ILE A 401 7.78 -14.45 -5.50
C ILE A 401 8.58 -13.61 -4.50
N ASN A 402 8.49 -13.95 -3.23
CA ASN A 402 9.32 -13.39 -2.18
C ASN A 402 10.43 -14.37 -1.84
N ILE A 403 11.66 -13.90 -1.71
CA ILE A 403 12.83 -14.73 -1.51
C ILE A 403 13.61 -14.18 -0.32
N HIS A 404 13.96 -15.09 0.60
CA HIS A 404 14.83 -14.83 1.75
C HIS A 404 16.11 -15.61 1.56
N ILE A 405 17.28 -14.99 1.74
CA ILE A 405 18.57 -15.66 1.64
C ILE A 405 19.44 -15.24 2.85
N TRP A 406 19.90 -16.23 3.60
CA TRP A 406 20.85 -16.05 4.69
C TRP A 406 22.27 -16.34 4.20
N PHE A 407 23.19 -15.41 4.44
CA PHE A 407 24.60 -15.52 4.06
C PHE A 407 25.49 -15.81 5.28
N ASP A 408 26.63 -16.46 5.03
CA ASP A 408 27.63 -16.84 6.03
C ASP A 408 28.44 -15.65 6.57
N ARG A 409 28.17 -14.43 6.08
CA ARG A 409 28.86 -13.21 6.45
C ARG A 409 27.98 -11.99 6.29
N LYS A 410 28.40 -10.89 6.91
CA LYS A 410 27.78 -9.59 6.70
C LYS A 410 28.15 -9.03 5.33
N LEU A 411 27.15 -8.64 4.58
CA LEU A 411 27.28 -7.91 3.31
C LEU A 411 27.31 -6.41 3.58
N SER A 412 27.95 -5.65 2.71
CA SER A 412 27.95 -4.18 2.79
C SER A 412 26.60 -3.64 2.32
N THR A 413 25.60 -3.61 3.18
CA THR A 413 24.23 -3.14 2.88
C THR A 413 23.94 -1.78 3.53
N VAL A 414 22.75 -1.26 3.31
CA VAL A 414 22.28 -0.01 3.92
C VAL A 414 20.98 -0.29 4.67
N ASP A 415 20.78 0.41 5.78
CA ASP A 415 19.56 0.33 6.60
C ASP A 415 18.39 1.06 5.90
N ASN A 416 17.95 0.52 4.77
CA ASN A 416 16.86 1.06 3.99
C ASN A 416 16.33 0.03 2.99
N LEU A 417 15.19 0.33 2.36
CA LEU A 417 14.69 -0.36 1.18
C LEU A 417 15.51 0.07 -0.05
N ILE A 418 15.92 -0.88 -0.88
CA ILE A 418 16.70 -0.63 -2.07
C ILE A 418 15.91 -1.05 -3.31
N PHE A 419 15.57 -0.09 -4.15
CA PHE A 419 14.99 -0.34 -5.48
C PHE A 419 16.08 -0.87 -6.40
N SER A 420 15.81 -1.98 -7.06
CA SER A 420 16.77 -2.58 -7.98
C SER A 420 16.35 -2.34 -9.44
N ARG A 421 17.32 -1.99 -10.27
CA ARG A 421 17.13 -1.90 -11.73
C ARG A 421 17.46 -3.20 -12.44
N SER A 422 17.64 -4.29 -11.69
CA SER A 422 17.85 -5.61 -12.27
C SER A 422 16.57 -6.17 -12.91
N LYS A 423 16.72 -7.20 -13.74
CA LYS A 423 15.57 -7.71 -14.52
C LYS A 423 14.53 -8.43 -13.67
N LEU A 424 14.99 -9.18 -12.67
CA LEU A 424 14.16 -10.10 -11.90
C LEU A 424 13.93 -9.63 -10.45
N LEU A 425 14.93 -9.01 -9.82
CA LEU A 425 14.82 -8.50 -8.46
C LEU A 425 14.39 -7.04 -8.51
N SER A 426 13.19 -6.76 -8.07
CA SER A 426 12.62 -5.40 -8.14
C SER A 426 13.01 -4.52 -6.97
N VAL A 427 13.08 -5.10 -5.77
CA VAL A 427 13.39 -4.43 -4.52
C VAL A 427 13.95 -5.44 -3.53
N TYR A 428 14.84 -4.99 -2.66
CA TYR A 428 15.39 -5.80 -1.58
C TYR A 428 15.76 -4.97 -0.35
N ALA A 429 15.88 -5.62 0.78
CA ALA A 429 16.44 -5.07 2.01
C ALA A 429 17.31 -6.12 2.70
N ASP A 430 18.35 -5.67 3.42
CA ASP A 430 19.04 -6.52 4.38
C ASP A 430 18.27 -6.43 5.71
N MET A 431 17.47 -7.43 5.99
CA MET A 431 16.64 -7.45 7.18
C MET A 431 17.46 -7.59 8.46
N SER A 432 18.71 -8.09 8.36
CA SER A 432 19.64 -8.09 9.49
C SER A 432 20.20 -6.69 9.85
N GLU A 433 19.93 -5.68 9.02
CA GLU A 433 20.13 -4.26 9.32
C GLU A 433 18.80 -3.56 9.60
N ALA A 434 17.78 -3.87 8.82
CA ALA A 434 16.54 -3.09 8.75
C ALA A 434 15.52 -3.45 9.83
N CYS A 435 15.62 -4.64 10.45
CA CYS A 435 14.65 -5.14 11.41
C CYS A 435 15.31 -5.60 12.71
N ASP A 436 14.85 -5.08 13.85
CA ASP A 436 15.47 -5.37 15.15
C ASP A 436 15.42 -6.85 15.52
N GLU A 437 14.35 -7.57 15.20
CA GLU A 437 14.22 -9.00 15.49
C GLU A 437 15.23 -9.85 14.72
N TYR A 438 15.57 -9.43 13.47
CA TYR A 438 16.46 -10.19 12.59
C TYR A 438 17.90 -9.69 12.64
N LYS A 439 18.19 -8.72 13.51
CA LYS A 439 19.48 -8.03 13.57
C LYS A 439 20.64 -8.97 13.82
N SER A 440 21.66 -8.86 12.98
CA SER A 440 22.91 -9.61 13.10
C SER A 440 24.08 -8.73 12.67
N SER A 441 25.18 -8.78 13.46
CA SER A 441 26.44 -8.12 13.12
C SER A 441 27.31 -8.98 12.19
N ASP A 442 27.08 -10.30 12.18
CA ASP A 442 27.99 -11.26 11.57
C ASP A 442 27.50 -11.76 10.21
N ASN A 443 26.20 -11.80 10.03
CA ASN A 443 25.53 -12.40 8.88
C ASN A 443 24.51 -11.45 8.29
N SER A 444 24.30 -11.51 6.98
CA SER A 444 23.21 -10.82 6.30
C SER A 444 22.05 -11.76 5.98
N MET A 445 20.84 -11.23 6.13
CA MET A 445 19.61 -11.85 5.66
C MET A 445 18.96 -10.90 4.65
N LEU A 446 19.08 -11.24 3.36
CA LEU A 446 18.43 -10.47 2.31
C LEU A 446 17.01 -10.97 2.10
N GLU A 447 16.06 -10.08 2.20
CA GLU A 447 14.69 -10.29 1.73
C GLU A 447 14.46 -9.50 0.45
N MET A 448 13.87 -10.14 -0.57
CA MET A 448 13.76 -9.56 -1.89
C MET A 448 12.50 -9.98 -2.63
N VAL A 449 12.02 -9.09 -3.48
CA VAL A 449 10.86 -9.30 -4.34
C VAL A 449 11.32 -9.63 -5.74
N PHE A 450 10.97 -10.83 -6.21
CA PHE A 450 11.21 -11.30 -7.56
C PHE A 450 9.96 -10.99 -8.40
N ALA A 451 10.06 -9.99 -9.28
CA ALA A 451 9.00 -9.50 -10.15
C ALA A 451 9.56 -8.90 -11.45
N PRO A 452 8.86 -9.07 -12.60
CA PRO A 452 7.59 -9.80 -12.76
C PRO A 452 7.76 -11.33 -12.66
N ALA A 453 6.85 -11.99 -11.95
CA ALA A 453 6.95 -13.43 -11.72
C ALA A 453 6.11 -14.30 -12.69
N LYS A 454 5.39 -13.71 -13.66
CA LYS A 454 4.45 -14.43 -14.53
C LYS A 454 5.07 -15.60 -15.30
N GLY A 455 6.31 -15.45 -15.78
CA GLY A 455 7.06 -16.51 -16.47
C GLY A 455 7.81 -17.46 -15.55
N TRP A 456 7.79 -17.22 -14.22
CA TRP A 456 8.62 -17.90 -13.24
C TRP A 456 7.82 -18.66 -12.18
N ILE A 457 6.57 -18.28 -11.92
CA ILE A 457 5.76 -18.82 -10.84
C ILE A 457 5.59 -20.35 -10.88
N GLY A 458 5.67 -20.95 -12.06
CA GLY A 458 5.57 -22.40 -12.27
C GLY A 458 6.90 -23.13 -12.34
N LYS A 459 8.04 -22.42 -12.25
CA LYS A 459 9.37 -23.03 -12.26
C LYS A 459 9.72 -23.62 -10.90
N SER A 460 10.74 -24.50 -10.87
CA SER A 460 11.24 -25.05 -9.62
C SER A 460 11.91 -23.98 -8.74
N ASP A 461 12.04 -24.25 -7.45
CA ASP A 461 12.71 -23.34 -6.51
C ASP A 461 14.19 -23.20 -6.85
N GLU A 462 14.82 -24.28 -7.34
CA GLU A 462 16.21 -24.30 -7.77
C GLU A 462 16.45 -23.37 -8.98
N GLU A 463 15.57 -23.44 -10.01
CA GLU A 463 15.68 -22.56 -11.19
C GLU A 463 15.55 -21.09 -10.82
N ILE A 464 14.62 -20.76 -9.90
CA ILE A 464 14.39 -19.40 -9.43
C ILE A 464 15.57 -18.93 -8.57
N PHE A 465 16.07 -19.81 -7.69
CA PHE A 465 17.23 -19.53 -6.85
C PHE A 465 18.49 -19.25 -7.70
N GLU A 466 18.80 -20.10 -8.68
CA GLU A 466 19.92 -19.88 -9.60
C GLU A 466 19.82 -18.53 -10.35
N ALA A 467 18.61 -18.19 -10.82
CA ALA A 467 18.38 -16.91 -11.48
C ALA A 467 18.57 -15.74 -10.50
N THR A 468 18.12 -15.90 -9.26
CA THR A 468 18.28 -14.92 -8.18
C THR A 468 19.76 -14.69 -7.87
N MET A 469 20.54 -15.75 -7.73
CA MET A 469 21.98 -15.65 -7.43
C MET A 469 22.76 -14.96 -8.56
N LYS A 470 22.37 -15.19 -9.82
CA LYS A 470 22.94 -14.47 -10.99
C LYS A 470 22.64 -12.97 -10.97
N GLU A 471 21.42 -12.58 -10.57
CA GLU A 471 21.07 -11.17 -10.40
C GLU A 471 21.82 -10.54 -9.21
N LEU A 472 21.92 -11.25 -8.08
CA LEU A 472 22.67 -10.80 -6.91
C LEU A 472 24.16 -10.62 -7.20
N GLU A 473 24.79 -11.47 -7.99
CA GLU A 473 26.17 -11.26 -8.46
C GLU A 473 26.35 -9.93 -9.20
N THR A 474 25.34 -9.48 -9.96
CA THR A 474 25.38 -8.17 -10.63
C THR A 474 25.13 -6.99 -9.69
N LEU A 475 24.41 -7.20 -8.58
CA LEU A 475 24.10 -6.18 -7.57
C LEU A 475 25.20 -6.07 -6.50
N PHE A 476 25.88 -7.17 -6.20
CA PHE A 476 26.95 -7.29 -5.20
C PHE A 476 28.23 -7.85 -5.82
N PRO A 477 28.83 -7.17 -6.83
CA PRO A 477 29.90 -7.75 -7.65
C PRO A 477 31.19 -8.05 -6.90
N GLU A 478 31.41 -7.45 -5.72
CA GLU A 478 32.60 -7.67 -4.88
C GLU A 478 32.36 -8.72 -3.79
N GLU A 479 31.11 -9.11 -3.51
CA GLU A 479 30.76 -9.90 -2.34
C GLU A 479 30.02 -11.20 -2.66
N ILE A 480 29.27 -11.24 -3.78
CA ILE A 480 28.48 -12.41 -4.17
C ILE A 480 28.97 -12.96 -5.51
N ARG A 481 29.10 -14.28 -5.60
CA ARG A 481 29.23 -15.03 -6.85
C ARG A 481 28.12 -16.07 -6.89
N ALA A 482 27.56 -16.28 -8.06
CA ALA A 482 26.48 -17.25 -8.25
C ALA A 482 26.91 -18.70 -7.93
N ASP A 483 28.21 -18.99 -8.02
CA ASP A 483 28.80 -20.29 -7.65
C ASP A 483 29.10 -20.43 -6.15
N GLY A 484 28.83 -19.41 -5.33
CA GLY A 484 29.08 -19.40 -3.89
C GLY A 484 30.55 -19.29 -3.49
N SER A 485 31.44 -18.90 -4.41
CA SER A 485 32.89 -18.78 -4.11
C SER A 485 33.27 -17.59 -3.23
N LEU A 486 32.35 -16.61 -3.03
CA LEU A 486 32.50 -15.49 -2.10
C LEU A 486 31.58 -15.67 -0.87
N ALA A 487 30.51 -14.85 -0.74
CA ALA A 487 29.52 -15.09 0.30
C ALA A 487 28.75 -16.39 0.03
N LYS A 488 28.72 -17.29 1.02
CA LYS A 488 28.05 -18.57 0.91
C LYS A 488 26.62 -18.44 1.41
N VAL A 489 25.70 -19.01 0.67
CA VAL A 489 24.32 -19.16 1.12
C VAL A 489 24.26 -20.26 2.18
N VAL A 490 23.82 -19.90 3.37
CA VAL A 490 23.57 -20.84 4.48
C VAL A 490 22.23 -21.52 4.30
N LYS A 491 21.22 -20.69 3.96
CA LYS A 491 19.82 -21.12 3.81
C LYS A 491 19.10 -20.15 2.86
N TYR A 492 18.06 -20.64 2.21
CA TYR A 492 17.09 -19.78 1.53
C TYR A 492 15.66 -20.28 1.76
N SER A 493 14.72 -19.37 1.69
CA SER A 493 13.28 -19.64 1.72
C SER A 493 12.60 -18.89 0.58
N MET A 494 11.56 -19.49 0.01
CA MET A 494 10.86 -18.92 -1.14
C MET A 494 9.36 -19.03 -0.98
N VAL A 495 8.67 -17.91 -1.13
CA VAL A 495 7.20 -17.85 -1.05
C VAL A 495 6.63 -17.47 -2.40
N LYS A 496 5.99 -18.43 -3.06
CA LYS A 496 5.32 -18.24 -4.35
C LYS A 496 3.86 -17.86 -4.13
N THR A 497 3.49 -16.66 -4.55
CA THR A 497 2.11 -16.17 -4.50
C THR A 497 1.57 -16.00 -5.92
N PRO A 498 0.84 -16.99 -6.46
CA PRO A 498 0.38 -16.96 -7.86
C PRO A 498 -0.61 -15.84 -8.18
N LEU A 499 -1.40 -15.42 -7.19
CA LEU A 499 -2.45 -14.40 -7.30
C LEU A 499 -2.35 -13.46 -6.09
N SER A 500 -1.46 -12.48 -6.18
CA SER A 500 -1.21 -11.51 -5.12
C SER A 500 -2.16 -10.31 -5.22
N VAL A 501 -1.63 -9.12 -5.48
CA VAL A 501 -2.44 -7.93 -5.71
C VAL A 501 -3.13 -7.99 -7.08
N TYR A 502 -4.21 -7.24 -7.31
CA TYR A 502 -4.81 -7.20 -8.65
C TYR A 502 -3.87 -6.48 -9.64
N GLU A 503 -3.84 -6.95 -10.89
CA GLU A 503 -3.07 -6.32 -11.95
C GLU A 503 -3.60 -4.90 -12.21
N THR A 504 -2.74 -3.90 -12.03
CA THR A 504 -3.07 -2.48 -12.25
C THR A 504 -2.93 -2.09 -13.72
N LEU A 505 -3.66 -2.79 -14.58
CA LEU A 505 -3.71 -2.54 -16.00
C LEU A 505 -4.58 -1.30 -16.33
N PRO A 506 -4.41 -0.68 -17.50
CA PRO A 506 -5.33 0.33 -17.99
C PRO A 506 -6.80 -0.14 -17.93
N GLY A 507 -7.69 0.69 -17.40
CA GLY A 507 -9.10 0.36 -17.21
C GLY A 507 -9.45 -0.43 -15.94
N CYS A 508 -8.47 -0.80 -15.11
CA CYS A 508 -8.74 -1.58 -13.90
C CYS A 508 -9.57 -0.81 -12.85
N GLU A 509 -9.47 0.51 -12.80
CA GLU A 509 -10.21 1.33 -11.81
C GLU A 509 -11.73 1.23 -12.00
N ALA A 510 -12.21 1.17 -13.25
CA ALA A 510 -13.62 0.98 -13.56
C ALA A 510 -14.16 -0.40 -13.13
N MET A 511 -13.28 -1.40 -13.02
CA MET A 511 -13.66 -2.77 -12.64
C MET A 511 -13.77 -2.97 -11.12
N ARG A 512 -13.24 -2.07 -10.31
CA ARG A 512 -13.23 -2.19 -8.85
C ARG A 512 -14.64 -2.01 -8.29
N PRO A 513 -15.15 -2.98 -7.49
CA PRO A 513 -16.47 -2.86 -6.86
C PRO A 513 -16.42 -1.96 -5.62
N GLY A 514 -17.53 -1.33 -5.26
CA GLY A 514 -17.71 -0.68 -3.96
C GLY A 514 -17.84 -1.70 -2.82
N GLN A 515 -17.95 -1.22 -1.58
CA GLN A 515 -18.13 -2.08 -0.40
C GLN A 515 -19.54 -2.61 -0.28
N VAL A 516 -20.54 -1.84 -0.69
CA VAL A 516 -21.95 -2.26 -0.72
C VAL A 516 -22.22 -3.03 -1.99
N SER A 517 -22.74 -4.24 -1.87
CA SER A 517 -23.15 -5.05 -3.02
C SER A 517 -24.66 -4.94 -3.28
N PRO A 518 -25.16 -5.35 -4.45
CA PRO A 518 -26.60 -5.41 -4.70
C PRO A 518 -27.31 -6.53 -3.91
N VAL A 519 -26.57 -7.39 -3.22
CA VAL A 519 -27.14 -8.47 -2.38
C VAL A 519 -27.35 -7.94 -0.96
N PRO A 520 -28.56 -8.05 -0.39
CA PRO A 520 -29.02 -7.31 0.80
C PRO A 520 -28.16 -7.42 2.05
N ASN A 521 -27.51 -8.57 2.23
CA ASN A 521 -26.73 -8.88 3.42
C ASN A 521 -25.27 -9.23 3.09
N PHE A 522 -24.78 -8.83 1.88
CA PHE A 522 -23.41 -9.11 1.45
C PHE A 522 -22.63 -7.84 1.14
N PHE A 523 -21.49 -7.70 1.77
CA PHE A 523 -20.57 -6.57 1.62
C PHE A 523 -19.19 -7.06 1.23
N MET A 524 -18.36 -6.15 0.71
CA MET A 524 -17.00 -6.48 0.31
C MET A 524 -15.96 -5.55 0.93
N ALA A 525 -14.85 -6.13 1.35
CA ALA A 525 -13.62 -5.47 1.72
C ALA A 525 -12.47 -6.10 0.93
N GLY A 526 -11.34 -5.42 0.88
CA GLY A 526 -10.13 -5.86 0.18
C GLY A 526 -9.50 -4.73 -0.59
N ASP A 527 -8.20 -4.82 -0.79
CA ASP A 527 -7.40 -3.84 -1.52
C ASP A 527 -7.92 -3.57 -2.95
N PHE A 528 -8.61 -4.53 -3.55
CA PHE A 528 -9.22 -4.44 -4.88
C PHE A 528 -10.56 -3.68 -4.91
N THR A 529 -11.21 -3.44 -3.78
CA THR A 529 -12.45 -2.65 -3.74
C THR A 529 -12.15 -1.16 -3.90
N LYS A 530 -13.14 -0.35 -4.28
CA LYS A 530 -12.96 1.09 -4.46
C LYS A 530 -12.53 1.75 -3.15
N GLN A 531 -11.39 2.35 -3.17
CA GLN A 531 -10.80 3.19 -2.13
C GLN A 531 -9.58 3.94 -2.72
N LYS A 532 -9.07 4.94 -2.04
CA LYS A 532 -8.11 5.91 -2.58
C LYS A 532 -6.62 5.52 -2.52
N TYR A 533 -6.27 4.29 -2.07
CA TYR A 533 -4.87 3.86 -1.89
C TYR A 533 -4.46 2.64 -2.72
N LEU A 534 -5.27 2.26 -3.70
CA LEU A 534 -4.99 1.16 -4.63
C LEU A 534 -4.71 -0.20 -3.94
N ALA A 535 -3.97 -1.07 -4.62
CA ALA A 535 -3.53 -2.37 -4.14
C ALA A 535 -2.38 -2.22 -3.13
N SER A 536 -2.68 -1.98 -1.87
CA SER A 536 -1.69 -1.76 -0.81
C SER A 536 -2.23 -2.21 0.56
N MET A 537 -1.35 -2.28 1.56
CA MET A 537 -1.75 -2.50 2.95
C MET A 537 -2.69 -1.40 3.44
N GLU A 538 -2.39 -0.15 3.09
CA GLU A 538 -3.23 1.00 3.39
C GLU A 538 -4.63 0.87 2.77
N GLY A 539 -4.68 0.50 1.49
CA GLY A 539 -5.94 0.24 0.79
C GLY A 539 -6.75 -0.89 1.40
N ALA A 540 -6.09 -1.95 1.87
CA ALA A 540 -6.74 -3.04 2.56
C ALA A 540 -7.35 -2.59 3.90
N ILE A 541 -6.60 -1.83 4.70
CA ILE A 541 -7.06 -1.30 5.99
C ILE A 541 -8.25 -0.36 5.79
N LEU A 542 -8.14 0.60 4.87
CA LEU A 542 -9.23 1.54 4.57
C LEU A 542 -10.47 0.81 4.04
N SER A 543 -10.31 -0.18 3.16
CA SER A 543 -11.44 -0.95 2.65
C SER A 543 -12.22 -1.68 3.75
N GLY A 544 -11.49 -2.18 4.76
CA GLY A 544 -12.09 -2.82 5.93
C GLY A 544 -12.87 -1.82 6.80
N GLN A 545 -12.33 -0.63 7.00
CA GLN A 545 -13.02 0.46 7.70
C GLN A 545 -14.32 0.86 6.98
N LEU A 546 -14.26 1.04 5.66
CA LEU A 546 -15.41 1.41 4.83
C LEU A 546 -16.49 0.31 4.86
N ALA A 547 -16.11 -0.96 4.77
CA ALA A 547 -17.04 -2.08 4.84
C ALA A 547 -17.72 -2.19 6.21
N ALA A 548 -16.96 -2.00 7.30
CA ALA A 548 -17.52 -1.99 8.65
C ALA A 548 -18.53 -0.85 8.82
N LYS A 549 -18.19 0.35 8.32
CA LYS A 549 -19.10 1.49 8.35
C LYS A 549 -20.37 1.22 7.56
N ALA A 550 -20.26 0.62 6.36
CA ALA A 550 -21.42 0.29 5.53
C ALA A 550 -22.40 -0.64 6.24
N VAL A 551 -21.90 -1.67 6.91
CA VAL A 551 -22.74 -2.61 7.69
C VAL A 551 -23.38 -1.89 8.87
N ALA A 552 -22.62 -1.11 9.63
CA ALA A 552 -23.13 -0.39 10.80
C ALA A 552 -24.21 0.63 10.39
N ASP A 553 -23.99 1.40 9.32
CA ASP A 553 -25.01 2.32 8.77
C ASP A 553 -26.28 1.57 8.32
N THR A 554 -26.11 0.39 7.70
CA THR A 554 -27.23 -0.45 7.28
C THR A 554 -28.07 -0.93 8.47
N ILE A 555 -27.41 -1.35 9.56
CA ILE A 555 -28.09 -1.78 10.79
C ILE A 555 -28.86 -0.60 11.40
N LEU A 556 -28.21 0.55 11.56
CA LEU A 556 -28.85 1.76 12.12
C LEU A 556 -30.05 2.22 11.29
N SER A 557 -29.94 2.18 9.96
CA SER A 557 -31.05 2.54 9.08
C SER A 557 -32.24 1.61 9.21
N ARG A 558 -32.02 0.31 9.42
CA ARG A 558 -33.08 -0.68 9.67
C ARG A 558 -33.76 -0.48 11.02
N GLU A 559 -33.04 -0.09 12.06
CA GLU A 559 -33.60 0.19 13.38
C GLU A 559 -34.46 1.46 13.39
N THR A 560 -34.11 2.45 12.56
CA THR A 560 -34.81 3.74 12.49
C THR A 560 -35.99 3.75 11.51
N MET A 561 -36.09 2.78 10.62
CA MET A 561 -37.13 2.68 9.56
C MET A 561 -37.97 1.42 9.73
N GLN A 562 -39.29 1.58 9.72
CA GLN A 562 -40.22 0.45 9.73
C GLN A 562 -40.22 -0.34 8.41
N ASP A 563 -39.80 0.28 7.29
CA ASP A 563 -39.77 -0.33 5.97
C ASP A 563 -38.34 -0.38 5.43
N TRP A 564 -37.84 -1.59 5.25
CA TRP A 564 -36.56 -1.85 4.59
C TRP A 564 -36.70 -1.69 3.07
N ILE A 565 -35.79 -0.96 2.46
CA ILE A 565 -35.73 -0.81 1.00
C ILE A 565 -34.88 -1.93 0.42
N GLU A 566 -35.45 -2.66 -0.51
CA GLU A 566 -34.77 -3.77 -1.18
C GLU A 566 -33.56 -3.34 -2.00
N PRO A 567 -32.51 -4.16 -2.01
CA PRO A 567 -31.19 -3.83 -2.61
C PRO A 567 -31.18 -3.68 -4.12
N ASP A 568 -32.15 -4.22 -4.86
CA ASP A 568 -32.24 -4.02 -6.32
C ASP A 568 -32.33 -2.54 -6.70
N ARG A 569 -32.57 -1.67 -5.71
CA ARG A 569 -32.66 -0.20 -5.89
C ARG A 569 -31.39 0.53 -5.51
N LEU A 570 -30.31 -0.18 -5.15
CA LEU A 570 -29.00 0.43 -5.00
C LEU A 570 -28.48 0.82 -6.38
N GLU A 571 -28.61 2.09 -6.73
CA GLU A 571 -27.96 2.63 -7.91
C GLU A 571 -26.47 2.85 -7.60
N GLU A 572 -25.59 2.17 -8.36
CA GLU A 572 -24.21 2.62 -8.42
C GLU A 572 -24.19 4.00 -9.06
N LYS A 573 -23.95 5.05 -8.26
CA LYS A 573 -23.61 6.34 -8.85
C LYS A 573 -22.33 6.20 -9.66
N PRO A 574 -22.22 6.97 -10.76
CA PRO A 574 -20.92 7.15 -11.41
C PRO A 574 -19.89 7.50 -10.36
N PHE A 575 -18.70 6.93 -10.51
CA PHE A 575 -17.55 7.21 -9.68
C PHE A 575 -17.41 8.74 -9.51
N ASP A 576 -17.35 9.23 -8.27
CA ASP A 576 -17.18 10.67 -8.04
C ASP A 576 -15.81 11.09 -8.53
N LYS A 577 -15.78 12.15 -9.32
CA LYS A 577 -14.55 12.72 -9.85
C LYS A 577 -13.53 13.07 -8.77
N ASN A 578 -14.01 13.35 -7.56
CA ASN A 578 -13.17 13.74 -6.42
C ASN A 578 -12.83 12.59 -5.48
N PHE A 579 -13.25 11.36 -5.81
CA PHE A 579 -13.02 10.20 -4.93
C PHE A 579 -11.54 10.00 -4.55
N HIS A 580 -10.62 10.38 -5.43
CA HIS A 580 -9.19 10.32 -5.18
C HIS A 580 -8.60 11.62 -4.63
N ASP A 581 -9.38 12.67 -4.49
CA ASP A 581 -8.92 13.91 -3.87
C ASP A 581 -8.79 13.70 -2.35
N ALA A 582 -7.57 13.87 -1.84
CA ALA A 582 -7.31 13.75 -0.40
C ALA A 582 -8.08 14.76 0.44
N ASN A 583 -8.51 15.88 -0.16
CA ASN A 583 -9.27 16.93 0.50
C ASN A 583 -10.78 16.76 0.36
N ASP A 584 -11.24 15.80 -0.44
CA ASP A 584 -12.66 15.60 -0.65
C ASP A 584 -13.27 14.74 0.46
N ARG A 585 -13.81 15.41 1.45
CA ARG A 585 -14.56 14.79 2.56
C ARG A 585 -15.89 14.17 2.12
N THR A 586 -16.36 14.41 0.88
CA THR A 586 -17.61 13.86 0.36
C THR A 586 -17.40 12.52 -0.32
N ALA A 587 -16.16 12.16 -0.66
CA ALA A 587 -15.83 10.91 -1.33
C ALA A 587 -16.28 9.68 -0.54
N ASP A 588 -16.12 9.73 0.78
CA ASP A 588 -16.56 8.63 1.66
C ASP A 588 -18.11 8.54 1.75
N LYS A 589 -18.83 9.63 1.44
CA LYS A 589 -20.30 9.66 1.48
C LYS A 589 -20.95 8.96 0.30
N GLN A 590 -20.25 8.82 -0.81
CA GLN A 590 -20.81 8.23 -2.03
C GLN A 590 -20.80 6.71 -2.06
N LEU A 591 -20.04 6.09 -1.16
CA LEU A 591 -20.02 4.63 -1.03
C LEU A 591 -21.30 4.07 -0.43
N TYR A 592 -22.14 4.93 0.17
CA TYR A 592 -23.34 4.55 0.89
C TYR A 592 -24.55 5.30 0.38
N MET A 593 -25.13 4.82 -0.69
CA MET A 593 -26.40 5.35 -1.18
C MET A 593 -27.51 4.35 -0.99
N VAL A 594 -28.47 4.72 -0.19
CA VAL A 594 -29.73 4.02 -0.01
C VAL A 594 -30.84 4.95 -0.49
N LYS A 595 -31.67 4.47 -1.39
CA LYS A 595 -32.91 5.16 -1.74
C LYS A 595 -33.84 5.11 -0.55
N VAL A 596 -34.15 6.28 0.03
CA VAL A 596 -35.07 6.39 1.17
C VAL A 596 -36.31 7.14 0.71
N GLY A 597 -37.49 6.56 0.89
CA GLY A 597 -38.75 7.20 0.52
C GLY A 597 -39.25 6.87 -0.88
N SER A 598 -40.17 7.71 -1.42
CA SER A 598 -40.71 7.51 -2.77
C SER A 598 -39.58 7.50 -3.80
N ILE A 599 -39.85 6.86 -4.92
CA ILE A 599 -38.93 6.52 -6.02
C ILE A 599 -37.91 7.64 -6.41
N ASP A 600 -38.12 8.88 -5.97
CA ASP A 600 -37.35 10.05 -6.39
C ASP A 600 -36.35 10.59 -5.34
N ASP A 601 -36.34 10.05 -4.12
CA ASP A 601 -35.47 10.54 -3.05
C ASP A 601 -34.28 9.63 -2.80
N VAL A 602 -33.10 10.01 -3.31
CA VAL A 602 -31.82 9.37 -2.95
C VAL A 602 -31.18 10.16 -1.82
N LYS A 603 -31.09 9.60 -0.62
CA LYS A 603 -30.30 10.15 0.48
C LYS A 603 -28.94 9.48 0.56
N ILE A 604 -27.90 10.29 0.64
CA ILE A 604 -26.56 9.86 0.98
C ILE A 604 -26.50 9.80 2.50
N LEU A 605 -26.32 8.61 3.03
CA LEU A 605 -26.00 8.45 4.46
C LEU A 605 -24.52 8.68 4.63
N ALA A 606 -24.16 9.75 5.32
CA ALA A 606 -22.78 10.17 5.58
C ALA A 606 -22.23 9.49 6.84
#